data_b3cd4dcbf43d15148a6a7c619b9ffdce
#
_entry.id   b3cd4dcbf43d15148a6a7c619b9ffdce
#
_cell.length_a   1.000
_cell.length_b   1.000
_cell.length_c   1.000
_cell.angle_alpha   90.00
_cell.angle_beta   90.00
_cell.angle_gamma   90.00
#
_symmetry.space_group_name_H-M   'P 1'
#
loop_
_entity.id
_entity.type
_entity.pdbx_description
1 polymer ?
#
loop_
_entity_poly.entity_id
_entity_poly.type
_entity_poly.pdbx_seq_one_letter_code
_entity_poly.pdbx_strand_id
1 'polypeptide(L)'
;KLYLRLQNRNNYGILGNFTIGYLDTTLSQVDRGLYGVTGHFESEDYTSFGEEKFMVDGFAAEPGTVSGRDEFRGTGGSLYFLRHQDILIGSDRLRVEVRDKDSGVVIGVKNLVPVVDYDLDYLQGRILLSQPLASIAEDGLLTSDSSLSGNPVYLVSRYEYSPGFEELDTLATGGRAQYWFNDNFKLGLTASSQEEAQNDSSLNGIDLTLRKTSGTWVRLEAASTEGEGSGALTSSDGGFTFDDLSSGLDPNAKSNAYRLEGSALIDELIKGGRGTATFYAQESEAGFSAPGQLTSNDLTLYGGRYHTSLTKRIDLDVKADARDKKLGLKTQALDVSSSYQMTDRWRLSGGGRADTREDNSSTVAATQTQGDRLDLAAEAHYDSKSNWTAYGFGQATAAKNGNREDNHRIGAGGSLRPTNRLTLDGELSFGSQGTGVKAGTDYLVSDRTNVYSAYTFEDARSDNGVRARRGNWNNGIRSRYTDTTSVYGEERYTHGDVPTGLTHAFGVDY
;
A
#
# COMPACT_ATOMS: atom_id res chain seq x y z
N LYS A 1 -26.90 -9.71 5.21
CA LYS A 1 -27.16 -8.62 4.25
C LYS A 1 -28.47 -8.88 3.56
N LEU A 2 -29.40 -7.89 3.57
CA LEU A 2 -30.66 -7.99 2.84
C LEU A 2 -30.58 -7.04 1.62
N TYR A 3 -30.86 -7.57 0.46
CA TYR A 3 -30.93 -6.78 -0.77
C TYR A 3 -31.87 -7.44 -1.78
N LEU A 4 -32.43 -6.63 -2.66
CA LEU A 4 -33.14 -7.07 -3.87
C LEU A 4 -32.28 -6.75 -5.08
N ARG A 5 -31.98 -7.74 -5.91
CA ARG A 5 -31.24 -7.56 -7.16
C ARG A 5 -32.13 -7.94 -8.34
N LEU A 6 -32.27 -7.01 -9.25
CA LEU A 6 -32.86 -7.23 -10.57
C LEU A 6 -31.73 -7.27 -11.58
N GLN A 7 -31.62 -8.32 -12.35
CA GLN A 7 -30.52 -8.51 -13.28
C GLN A 7 -31.03 -8.99 -14.64
N ASN A 8 -30.49 -8.36 -15.69
CA ASN A 8 -30.65 -8.82 -17.07
C ASN A 8 -29.27 -8.88 -17.72
N ARG A 9 -28.76 -10.09 -17.97
CA ARG A 9 -27.37 -10.35 -18.38
C ARG A 9 -26.40 -9.76 -17.36
N ASN A 10 -25.53 -8.82 -17.78
CA ASN A 10 -24.58 -8.14 -16.91
C ASN A 10 -25.16 -6.86 -16.28
N ASN A 11 -26.28 -6.34 -16.83
CA ASN A 11 -26.93 -5.15 -16.31
C ASN A 11 -27.74 -5.48 -15.07
N TYR A 12 -27.63 -4.69 -14.03
CA TYR A 12 -28.35 -4.93 -12.78
C TYR A 12 -28.72 -3.65 -12.04
N GLY A 13 -29.75 -3.76 -11.21
CA GLY A 13 -30.10 -2.79 -10.18
C GLY A 13 -30.19 -3.50 -8.83
N ILE A 14 -29.68 -2.89 -7.78
CA ILE A 14 -29.76 -3.40 -6.41
C ILE A 14 -30.43 -2.37 -5.51
N LEU A 15 -31.35 -2.85 -4.67
CA LEU A 15 -31.96 -2.10 -3.57
C LEU A 15 -31.59 -2.81 -2.28
N GLY A 16 -31.02 -2.09 -1.31
CA GLY A 16 -30.53 -2.62 -0.04
C GLY A 16 -29.03 -2.50 0.12
N ASN A 17 -28.37 -3.48 0.70
CA ASN A 17 -26.92 -3.47 0.86
C ASN A 17 -26.21 -3.76 -0.46
N PHE A 18 -25.32 -2.89 -0.87
CA PHE A 18 -24.50 -3.05 -2.07
C PHE A 18 -23.06 -2.57 -1.84
N THR A 19 -22.19 -2.90 -2.76
CA THR A 19 -20.80 -2.42 -2.79
C THR A 19 -20.51 -1.78 -4.13
N ILE A 20 -19.79 -0.68 -4.10
CA ILE A 20 -19.26 -0.01 -5.29
C ILE A 20 -17.73 -0.05 -5.23
N GLY A 21 -17.09 -0.17 -6.40
CA GLY A 21 -15.63 -0.21 -6.50
C GLY A 21 -15.16 0.37 -7.83
N TYR A 22 -14.93 1.70 -7.88
CA TYR A 22 -14.32 2.38 -9.02
C TYR A 22 -12.80 2.45 -8.77
N LEU A 23 -12.09 1.39 -9.15
CA LEU A 23 -10.68 1.17 -8.79
C LEU A 23 -9.71 1.30 -9.98
N ASP A 24 -10.23 1.58 -11.16
CA ASP A 24 -9.44 1.68 -12.40
C ASP A 24 -8.71 3.02 -12.58
N THR A 25 -8.92 3.97 -11.65
CA THR A 25 -8.20 5.26 -11.54
C THR A 25 -7.36 5.31 -10.27
N THR A 26 -6.42 6.25 -10.20
CA THR A 26 -5.61 6.48 -9.00
C THR A 26 -6.16 7.63 -8.14
N LEU A 27 -6.62 8.71 -8.77
CA LEU A 27 -7.07 9.92 -8.08
C LEU A 27 -8.57 9.89 -7.75
N SER A 28 -9.39 9.19 -8.53
CA SER A 28 -10.85 9.22 -8.42
C SER A 28 -11.43 7.87 -8.00
N GLN A 29 -10.75 7.19 -7.06
CA GLN A 29 -11.22 5.90 -6.54
C GLN A 29 -12.39 6.09 -5.58
N VAL A 30 -13.45 5.32 -5.78
CA VAL A 30 -14.56 5.19 -4.83
C VAL A 30 -14.75 3.70 -4.53
N ASP A 31 -14.52 3.29 -3.28
CA ASP A 31 -14.62 1.89 -2.84
C ASP A 31 -15.35 1.87 -1.50
N ARG A 32 -16.67 1.61 -1.54
CA ARG A 32 -17.56 1.72 -0.39
C ARG A 32 -18.59 0.60 -0.35
N GLY A 33 -19.00 0.22 0.85
CA GLY A 33 -20.17 -0.62 1.09
C GLY A 33 -21.30 0.24 1.67
N LEU A 34 -22.44 0.33 0.99
CA LEU A 34 -23.50 1.26 1.28
C LEU A 34 -24.86 0.55 1.37
N TYR A 35 -25.85 1.25 1.94
CA TYR A 35 -27.26 0.85 1.93
C TYR A 35 -28.09 1.88 1.16
N GLY A 36 -28.81 1.42 0.12
CA GLY A 36 -29.58 2.31 -0.76
C GLY A 36 -29.88 1.64 -2.10
N VAL A 37 -29.69 2.37 -3.17
CA VAL A 37 -29.91 1.89 -4.54
C VAL A 37 -28.66 2.07 -5.39
N THR A 38 -28.33 1.06 -6.21
CA THR A 38 -27.29 1.17 -7.24
C THR A 38 -27.75 0.52 -8.54
N GLY A 39 -27.25 1.05 -9.65
CA GLY A 39 -27.48 0.52 -10.98
C GLY A 39 -26.18 0.41 -11.77
N HIS A 40 -26.04 -0.68 -12.50
CA HIS A 40 -24.94 -0.96 -13.40
C HIS A 40 -25.47 -1.27 -14.78
N PHE A 41 -24.90 -0.60 -15.76
CA PHE A 41 -25.20 -0.83 -17.19
C PHE A 41 -23.90 -0.93 -17.98
N GLU A 42 -23.79 -1.98 -18.79
CA GLU A 42 -22.70 -2.15 -19.75
C GLU A 42 -23.23 -2.51 -21.14
N SER A 43 -22.50 -2.10 -22.19
CA SER A 43 -22.84 -2.43 -23.57
C SER A 43 -22.49 -3.90 -23.89
N GLU A 44 -23.19 -4.44 -24.88
CA GLU A 44 -22.85 -5.75 -25.46
C GLU A 44 -21.71 -5.68 -26.49
N ASP A 45 -21.25 -4.48 -26.82
CA ASP A 45 -20.11 -4.27 -27.70
C ASP A 45 -18.82 -4.26 -26.90
N TYR A 46 -17.83 -4.97 -27.41
CA TYR A 46 -16.50 -5.11 -26.77
C TYR A 46 -15.39 -4.52 -27.62
N THR A 47 -14.32 -4.14 -26.99
CA THR A 47 -13.05 -3.85 -27.67
C THR A 47 -12.40 -5.15 -28.14
N SER A 48 -11.38 -5.09 -28.99
CA SER A 48 -10.62 -6.27 -29.39
C SER A 48 -9.83 -6.91 -28.23
N PHE A 49 -9.72 -6.23 -27.08
CA PHE A 49 -9.07 -6.71 -25.86
C PHE A 49 -10.05 -7.29 -24.85
N GLY A 50 -11.35 -7.28 -25.14
CA GLY A 50 -12.39 -7.92 -24.35
C GLY A 50 -13.05 -7.05 -23.28
N GLU A 51 -12.78 -5.73 -23.24
CA GLU A 51 -13.51 -4.82 -22.35
C GLU A 51 -14.77 -4.29 -23.03
N GLU A 52 -15.80 -4.00 -22.22
CA GLU A 52 -17.04 -3.37 -22.64
C GLU A 52 -16.75 -1.97 -23.20
N LYS A 53 -17.33 -1.63 -24.37
CA LYS A 53 -17.15 -0.31 -24.96
C LYS A 53 -17.76 0.81 -24.15
N PHE A 54 -18.87 0.54 -23.49
CA PHE A 54 -19.56 1.52 -22.65
C PHE A 54 -19.96 0.87 -21.32
N MET A 55 -19.69 1.55 -20.22
CA MET A 55 -20.12 1.18 -18.88
C MET A 55 -20.56 2.43 -18.13
N VAL A 56 -21.65 2.32 -17.39
CA VAL A 56 -22.09 3.34 -16.45
C VAL A 56 -22.60 2.70 -15.16
N ASP A 57 -22.14 3.23 -14.05
CA ASP A 57 -22.57 2.93 -12.70
C ASP A 57 -23.13 4.18 -12.06
N GLY A 58 -24.16 4.02 -11.23
CA GLY A 58 -24.69 5.09 -10.42
C GLY A 58 -25.24 4.56 -9.11
N PHE A 59 -25.17 5.37 -8.05
CA PHE A 59 -25.71 5.01 -6.74
C PHE A 59 -26.28 6.22 -6.02
N ALA A 60 -27.25 5.93 -5.13
CA ALA A 60 -27.73 6.83 -4.11
C ALA A 60 -27.98 6.03 -2.84
N ALA A 61 -27.50 6.52 -1.71
CA ALA A 61 -27.57 5.84 -0.43
C ALA A 61 -27.80 6.84 0.69
N GLU A 62 -28.58 6.43 1.67
CA GLU A 62 -28.72 7.09 2.98
C GLU A 62 -28.00 6.21 4.01
N PRO A 63 -26.69 6.30 4.12
CA PRO A 63 -25.94 5.35 4.90
C PRO A 63 -26.24 5.41 6.40
N GLY A 64 -26.63 6.56 6.96
CA GLY A 64 -26.72 6.76 8.41
C GLY A 64 -25.40 6.49 9.13
N THR A 65 -24.31 6.47 8.36
CA THR A 65 -22.96 6.11 8.79
C THR A 65 -21.95 7.13 8.26
N VAL A 66 -20.79 7.18 8.90
CA VAL A 66 -19.65 7.99 8.48
C VAL A 66 -18.59 7.08 7.88
N SER A 67 -17.96 7.53 6.82
CA SER A 67 -16.85 6.81 6.19
C SER A 67 -15.59 6.97 7.03
N GLY A 68 -14.92 5.86 7.36
CA GLY A 68 -13.64 5.81 8.07
C GLY A 68 -12.52 5.25 7.21
N ARG A 69 -11.29 5.73 7.43
CA ARG A 69 -10.09 5.17 6.85
C ARG A 69 -8.98 5.11 7.86
N ASP A 70 -8.44 3.92 8.05
CA ASP A 70 -7.28 3.67 8.90
C ASP A 70 -6.15 3.02 8.10
N GLU A 71 -4.93 3.48 8.34
CA GLU A 71 -3.71 2.92 7.76
C GLU A 71 -2.83 2.36 8.87
N PHE A 72 -2.49 1.09 8.78
CA PHE A 72 -1.63 0.43 9.75
C PHE A 72 -0.30 0.06 9.12
N ARG A 73 0.78 0.48 9.73
CA ARG A 73 2.08 -0.09 9.41
C ARG A 73 2.09 -1.57 9.80
N GLY A 74 2.54 -2.46 8.90
CA GLY A 74 2.69 -3.88 9.22
C GLY A 74 3.48 -4.09 10.51
N THR A 75 2.92 -4.88 11.42
CA THR A 75 3.50 -5.11 12.75
C THR A 75 4.25 -6.43 12.88
N GLY A 76 4.10 -7.33 11.91
CA GLY A 76 4.53 -8.73 12.01
C GLY A 76 3.48 -9.63 12.68
N GLY A 77 2.33 -9.08 13.06
CA GLY A 77 1.21 -9.79 13.67
C GLY A 77 -0.03 -9.84 12.76
N SER A 78 -1.06 -10.54 13.22
CA SER A 78 -2.32 -10.71 12.52
C SER A 78 -3.44 -9.81 13.05
N LEU A 79 -3.26 -9.20 14.23
CA LEU A 79 -4.31 -8.49 14.93
C LEU A 79 -4.17 -6.98 14.76
N TYR A 80 -5.27 -6.31 14.34
CA TYR A 80 -5.37 -4.87 14.16
C TYR A 80 -6.70 -4.38 14.71
N PHE A 81 -6.73 -3.14 15.21
CA PHE A 81 -7.93 -2.50 15.73
C PHE A 81 -8.22 -1.21 14.97
N LEU A 82 -9.40 -1.11 14.39
CA LEU A 82 -9.90 0.11 13.79
C LEU A 82 -10.06 1.20 14.85
N ARG A 83 -9.95 2.44 14.44
CA ARG A 83 -10.18 3.59 15.31
C ARG A 83 -11.61 3.62 15.83
N HIS A 84 -12.57 3.25 14.99
CA HIS A 84 -14.00 3.28 15.31
C HIS A 84 -14.54 1.86 15.55
N GLN A 85 -15.64 1.84 16.25
CA GLN A 85 -16.45 0.66 16.56
C GLN A 85 -17.79 0.76 15.83
N ASP A 86 -18.67 -0.22 16.01
CA ASP A 86 -19.99 -0.27 15.38
C ASP A 86 -19.93 -0.12 13.86
N ILE A 87 -19.06 -0.93 13.26
CA ILE A 87 -18.82 -0.94 11.82
C ILE A 87 -20.05 -1.52 11.10
N LEU A 88 -20.48 -0.88 10.03
CA LEU A 88 -21.55 -1.40 9.18
C LEU A 88 -21.13 -2.72 8.54
N ILE A 89 -21.88 -3.77 8.81
CA ILE A 89 -21.56 -5.13 8.35
C ILE A 89 -21.39 -5.17 6.82
N GLY A 90 -20.16 -5.52 6.39
CA GLY A 90 -19.77 -5.68 5.00
C GLY A 90 -19.49 -4.39 4.25
N SER A 91 -19.34 -3.27 4.95
CA SER A 91 -18.78 -2.04 4.40
C SER A 91 -17.24 -2.07 4.32
N ASP A 92 -16.63 -3.00 5.04
CA ASP A 92 -15.19 -3.16 5.16
C ASP A 92 -14.53 -3.45 3.82
N ARG A 93 -13.44 -2.73 3.53
CA ARG A 93 -12.54 -2.89 2.39
C ARG A 93 -11.12 -2.83 2.88
N LEU A 94 -10.48 -3.99 2.90
CA LEU A 94 -9.11 -4.12 3.35
C LEU A 94 -8.19 -4.41 2.18
N ARG A 95 -7.03 -3.76 2.17
CA ARG A 95 -5.97 -4.06 1.23
C ARG A 95 -4.60 -3.92 1.87
N VAL A 96 -3.66 -4.72 1.40
CA VAL A 96 -2.24 -4.57 1.73
C VAL A 96 -1.59 -3.73 0.65
N GLU A 97 -0.88 -2.69 1.06
CA GLU A 97 -0.08 -1.84 0.18
C GLU A 97 1.40 -1.99 0.50
N VAL A 98 2.21 -2.16 -0.53
CA VAL A 98 3.65 -1.99 -0.45
C VAL A 98 3.96 -0.60 -1.00
N ARG A 99 4.57 0.25 -0.21
CA ARG A 99 4.90 1.63 -0.62
C ARG A 99 6.40 1.76 -0.83
N ASP A 100 6.78 2.42 -1.89
CA ASP A 100 8.18 2.74 -2.12
C ASP A 100 8.74 3.57 -0.97
N LYS A 101 9.87 3.14 -0.42
CA LYS A 101 10.49 3.76 0.77
C LYS A 101 10.96 5.21 0.53
N ASP A 102 11.24 5.56 -0.71
CA ASP A 102 11.81 6.85 -1.08
C ASP A 102 10.73 7.84 -1.53
N SER A 103 9.88 7.41 -2.48
CA SER A 103 8.82 8.26 -3.04
C SER A 103 7.50 8.19 -2.26
N GLY A 104 7.29 7.11 -1.48
CA GLY A 104 6.01 6.83 -0.81
C GLY A 104 4.91 6.38 -1.78
N VAL A 105 5.22 6.18 -3.05
CA VAL A 105 4.27 5.72 -4.06
C VAL A 105 3.91 4.25 -3.80
N VAL A 106 2.64 3.92 -3.96
CA VAL A 106 2.18 2.53 -3.86
C VAL A 106 2.68 1.75 -5.08
N ILE A 107 3.53 0.76 -4.84
CA ILE A 107 4.15 -0.08 -5.87
C ILE A 107 3.54 -1.48 -5.94
N GLY A 108 2.79 -1.88 -4.93
CA GLY A 108 2.08 -3.15 -4.90
C GLY A 108 0.81 -3.05 -4.08
N VAL A 109 -0.28 -3.66 -4.57
CA VAL A 109 -1.57 -3.73 -3.88
C VAL A 109 -2.08 -5.17 -3.92
N LYS A 110 -2.52 -5.67 -2.78
CA LYS A 110 -3.30 -6.91 -2.66
C LYS A 110 -4.61 -6.58 -1.94
N ASN A 111 -5.73 -6.63 -2.64
CA ASN A 111 -7.04 -6.56 -2.01
C ASN A 111 -7.31 -7.85 -1.23
N LEU A 112 -7.80 -7.72 0.00
CA LEU A 112 -8.10 -8.83 0.88
C LEU A 112 -9.57 -9.22 0.77
N VAL A 113 -9.83 -10.52 0.83
CA VAL A 113 -11.18 -11.09 0.73
C VAL A 113 -11.69 -11.42 2.14
N PRO A 114 -12.87 -10.87 2.56
CA PRO A 114 -13.48 -11.21 3.84
C PRO A 114 -13.65 -12.73 4.02
N VAL A 115 -13.46 -13.22 5.23
CA VAL A 115 -13.55 -14.64 5.63
C VAL A 115 -12.39 -15.52 5.10
N VAL A 116 -11.74 -15.14 3.99
CA VAL A 116 -10.61 -15.86 3.40
C VAL A 116 -9.29 -15.31 3.91
N ASP A 117 -9.06 -14.00 3.69
CA ASP A 117 -7.82 -13.33 4.06
C ASP A 117 -7.90 -12.69 5.46
N TYR A 118 -9.10 -12.38 5.96
CA TYR A 118 -9.33 -11.79 7.28
C TYR A 118 -10.74 -12.05 7.82
N ASP A 119 -10.88 -11.92 9.13
CA ASP A 119 -12.17 -11.80 9.84
C ASP A 119 -12.26 -10.42 10.50
N LEU A 120 -13.43 -9.78 10.46
CA LEU A 120 -13.71 -8.50 11.13
C LEU A 120 -14.81 -8.67 12.17
N ASP A 121 -14.50 -8.32 13.41
CA ASP A 121 -15.52 -8.10 14.45
C ASP A 121 -16.08 -6.68 14.28
N TYR A 122 -17.28 -6.60 13.71
CA TYR A 122 -17.92 -5.33 13.37
C TYR A 122 -18.27 -4.46 14.57
N LEU A 123 -18.56 -5.09 15.71
CA LEU A 123 -18.92 -4.37 16.94
C LEU A 123 -17.68 -3.71 17.57
N GLN A 124 -16.55 -4.44 17.60
CA GLN A 124 -15.31 -3.98 18.23
C GLN A 124 -14.38 -3.23 17.28
N GLY A 125 -14.61 -3.32 15.95
CA GLY A 125 -13.67 -2.83 14.94
C GLY A 125 -12.34 -3.62 14.91
N ARG A 126 -12.37 -4.92 15.31
CA ARG A 126 -11.18 -5.75 15.37
C ARG A 126 -10.99 -6.56 14.11
N ILE A 127 -9.84 -6.40 13.47
CA ILE A 127 -9.42 -7.16 12.30
C ILE A 127 -8.48 -8.29 12.72
N LEU A 128 -8.75 -9.50 12.27
CA LEU A 128 -7.88 -10.66 12.42
C LEU A 128 -7.49 -11.18 11.04
N LEU A 129 -6.25 -10.95 10.62
CA LEU A 129 -5.73 -11.44 9.34
C LEU A 129 -5.50 -12.95 9.39
N SER A 130 -5.71 -13.61 8.25
CA SER A 130 -5.44 -15.05 8.11
C SER A 130 -3.95 -15.38 8.17
N GLN A 131 -3.09 -14.43 7.82
CA GLN A 131 -1.64 -14.53 7.89
C GLN A 131 -1.06 -13.25 8.52
N PRO A 132 0.02 -13.37 9.31
CA PRO A 132 0.71 -12.22 9.88
C PRO A 132 1.19 -11.26 8.79
N LEU A 133 1.03 -9.95 9.00
CA LEU A 133 1.46 -8.93 8.05
C LEU A 133 2.86 -8.42 8.42
N ALA A 134 3.85 -8.78 7.60
CA ALA A 134 5.21 -8.29 7.76
C ALA A 134 5.27 -6.76 7.70
N SER A 135 6.22 -6.16 8.43
CA SER A 135 6.44 -4.71 8.40
C SER A 135 7.16 -4.23 7.13
N ILE A 136 7.86 -5.14 6.45
CA ILE A 136 8.71 -4.88 5.29
C ILE A 136 8.50 -5.98 4.26
N ALA A 137 8.40 -5.60 2.98
CA ALA A 137 8.40 -6.49 1.84
C ALA A 137 9.69 -6.32 1.03
N GLU A 138 10.22 -7.40 0.48
CA GLU A 138 11.36 -7.37 -0.42
C GLU A 138 11.03 -6.57 -1.68
N ASP A 139 11.95 -5.71 -2.11
CA ASP A 139 11.75 -4.80 -3.24
C ASP A 139 12.65 -5.09 -4.45
N GLY A 140 13.58 -6.03 -4.29
CA GLY A 140 14.58 -6.33 -5.31
C GLY A 140 15.64 -5.25 -5.53
N LEU A 141 15.62 -4.15 -4.77
CA LEU A 141 16.68 -3.15 -4.76
C LEU A 141 17.76 -3.56 -3.77
N LEU A 142 19.03 -3.35 -4.18
CA LEU A 142 20.20 -3.76 -3.38
C LEU A 142 20.52 -2.76 -2.28
N THR A 143 20.27 -1.47 -2.50
CA THR A 143 20.59 -0.41 -1.56
C THR A 143 19.42 -0.16 -0.60
N SER A 144 19.71 0.06 0.67
CA SER A 144 18.72 0.41 1.69
C SER A 144 19.19 1.61 2.52
N ASP A 145 18.25 2.49 2.86
CA ASP A 145 18.46 3.62 3.78
C ASP A 145 18.09 3.28 5.23
N SER A 146 17.70 2.05 5.50
CA SER A 146 17.36 1.54 6.84
C SER A 146 18.25 0.36 7.22
N SER A 147 18.21 -0.04 8.49
CA SER A 147 18.96 -1.20 8.97
C SER A 147 18.43 -2.53 8.43
N LEU A 148 17.19 -2.61 7.94
CA LEU A 148 16.65 -3.77 7.21
C LEU A 148 16.39 -3.46 5.72
N SER A 149 16.39 -4.49 4.90
CA SER A 149 16.09 -4.41 3.46
C SER A 149 14.60 -4.36 3.22
N GLY A 150 14.18 -3.68 2.13
CA GLY A 150 12.82 -3.74 1.61
C GLY A 150 11.98 -2.49 1.82
N ASN A 151 10.76 -2.55 1.30
CA ASN A 151 9.78 -1.47 1.29
C ASN A 151 8.76 -1.61 2.42
N PRO A 152 8.26 -0.50 2.98
CA PRO A 152 7.23 -0.52 4.01
C PRO A 152 5.93 -1.15 3.53
N VAL A 153 5.34 -2.00 4.38
CA VAL A 153 4.04 -2.63 4.15
C VAL A 153 2.99 -1.99 5.03
N TYR A 154 1.83 -1.73 4.46
CA TYR A 154 0.69 -1.16 5.16
C TYR A 154 -0.57 -2.01 4.95
N LEU A 155 -1.37 -2.13 6.00
CA LEU A 155 -2.77 -2.54 5.90
C LEU A 155 -3.60 -1.25 5.82
N VAL A 156 -4.37 -1.10 4.76
CA VAL A 156 -5.30 0.02 4.59
C VAL A 156 -6.71 -0.51 4.69
N SER A 157 -7.45 0.01 5.65
CA SER A 157 -8.86 -0.32 5.89
C SER A 157 -9.74 0.87 5.58
N ARG A 158 -10.80 0.66 4.81
CA ARG A 158 -11.91 1.58 4.59
C ARG A 158 -13.18 0.91 5.08
N TYR A 159 -14.04 1.67 5.75
CA TYR A 159 -15.24 1.13 6.36
C TYR A 159 -16.25 2.25 6.62
N GLU A 160 -17.50 1.88 6.85
CA GLU A 160 -18.54 2.77 7.34
C GLU A 160 -18.83 2.43 8.80
N TYR A 161 -18.97 3.40 9.67
CA TYR A 161 -19.27 3.20 11.09
C TYR A 161 -20.42 4.09 11.54
N SER A 162 -21.13 3.66 12.58
CA SER A 162 -22.18 4.45 13.21
C SER A 162 -21.57 5.32 14.32
N PRO A 163 -21.64 6.66 14.25
CA PRO A 163 -21.00 7.54 15.23
C PRO A 163 -21.77 7.67 16.57
N GLY A 164 -22.81 6.88 16.80
CA GLY A 164 -23.56 6.87 18.04
C GLY A 164 -25.07 6.86 17.84
N PHE A 165 -25.82 7.43 18.82
CA PHE A 165 -27.28 7.37 18.86
C PHE A 165 -28.01 8.49 18.09
N GLU A 166 -27.27 9.39 17.44
CA GLU A 166 -27.87 10.42 16.58
C GLU A 166 -28.14 9.82 15.19
N GLU A 167 -29.38 9.93 14.72
CA GLU A 167 -29.69 9.65 13.31
C GLU A 167 -29.00 10.71 12.48
N LEU A 168 -27.99 10.28 11.73
CA LEU A 168 -27.34 11.14 10.75
C LEU A 168 -28.20 11.17 9.49
N ASP A 169 -28.69 12.36 9.17
CA ASP A 169 -29.29 12.62 7.86
C ASP A 169 -28.14 12.82 6.86
N THR A 170 -27.71 11.73 6.26
CA THR A 170 -26.58 11.69 5.33
C THR A 170 -27.05 11.15 3.99
N LEU A 171 -26.71 11.85 2.90
CA LEU A 171 -26.97 11.40 1.54
C LEU A 171 -25.65 11.23 0.80
N ALA A 172 -25.39 10.01 0.36
CA ALA A 172 -24.25 9.70 -0.50
C ALA A 172 -24.74 9.38 -1.92
N THR A 173 -24.25 10.11 -2.90
CA THR A 173 -24.56 9.88 -4.32
C THR A 173 -23.29 9.82 -5.15
N GLY A 174 -23.36 9.16 -6.30
CA GLY A 174 -22.23 9.17 -7.21
C GLY A 174 -22.39 8.20 -8.37
N GLY A 175 -21.37 8.17 -9.20
CA GLY A 175 -21.33 7.28 -10.33
C GLY A 175 -20.02 7.38 -11.12
N ARG A 176 -19.85 6.41 -12.01
CA ARG A 176 -18.77 6.36 -12.97
C ARG A 176 -19.32 6.00 -14.35
N ALA A 177 -18.86 6.68 -15.36
CA ALA A 177 -19.13 6.34 -16.75
C ALA A 177 -17.81 6.22 -17.50
N GLN A 178 -17.69 5.23 -18.37
CA GLN A 178 -16.53 5.08 -19.25
C GLN A 178 -16.94 4.66 -20.64
N TYR A 179 -16.17 5.11 -21.61
CA TYR A 179 -16.42 4.84 -23.04
C TYR A 179 -15.12 4.63 -23.81
N TRP A 180 -15.01 3.48 -24.48
CA TRP A 180 -13.98 3.20 -25.47
C TRP A 180 -14.45 3.66 -26.85
N PHE A 181 -13.88 4.75 -27.35
CA PHE A 181 -14.17 5.25 -28.71
C PHE A 181 -13.68 4.28 -29.78
N ASN A 182 -12.59 3.62 -29.48
CA ASN A 182 -11.98 2.52 -30.24
C ASN A 182 -11.11 1.68 -29.31
N ASP A 183 -10.40 0.70 -29.85
CA ASP A 183 -9.54 -0.19 -29.05
C ASP A 183 -8.38 0.51 -28.33
N ASN A 184 -8.06 1.75 -28.73
CA ASN A 184 -6.89 2.47 -28.28
C ASN A 184 -7.19 3.69 -27.38
N PHE A 185 -8.44 4.16 -27.36
CA PHE A 185 -8.81 5.40 -26.69
C PHE A 185 -10.03 5.25 -25.80
N LYS A 186 -9.85 5.49 -24.49
CA LYS A 186 -10.91 5.47 -23.47
C LYS A 186 -11.01 6.82 -22.76
N LEU A 187 -12.23 7.26 -22.48
CA LEU A 187 -12.56 8.36 -21.58
C LEU A 187 -13.37 7.82 -20.41
N GLY A 188 -13.03 8.25 -19.20
CA GLY A 188 -13.75 7.95 -17.96
C GLY A 188 -14.13 9.24 -17.22
N LEU A 189 -15.28 9.22 -16.57
CA LEU A 189 -15.79 10.28 -15.70
C LEU A 189 -16.23 9.66 -14.38
N THR A 190 -15.84 10.24 -13.26
CA THR A 190 -16.25 9.82 -11.91
C THR A 190 -16.77 11.04 -11.17
N ALA A 191 -17.90 10.87 -10.46
CA ALA A 191 -18.41 11.88 -9.55
C ALA A 191 -18.92 11.17 -8.28
N SER A 192 -18.68 11.77 -7.12
CA SER A 192 -19.22 11.30 -5.85
C SER A 192 -19.42 12.50 -4.94
N SER A 193 -20.53 12.52 -4.21
CA SER A 193 -20.85 13.54 -3.21
C SER A 193 -21.40 12.86 -1.97
N GLN A 194 -21.05 13.39 -0.82
CA GLN A 194 -21.62 13.01 0.47
C GLN A 194 -22.02 14.27 1.21
N GLU A 195 -23.29 14.38 1.51
CA GLU A 195 -23.85 15.41 2.38
C GLU A 195 -23.78 14.90 3.82
N GLU A 196 -23.14 15.65 4.70
CA GLU A 196 -23.04 15.38 6.13
C GLU A 196 -23.50 16.63 6.91
N ALA A 197 -24.06 16.42 8.11
CA ALA A 197 -24.59 17.52 8.91
C ALA A 197 -23.60 18.64 9.25
N GLN A 198 -22.29 18.37 9.14
CA GLN A 198 -21.23 19.33 9.47
C GLN A 198 -20.26 19.61 8.32
N ASN A 199 -20.00 18.65 7.43
CA ASN A 199 -19.01 18.80 6.36
C ASN A 199 -19.46 18.02 5.12
N ASP A 200 -19.88 18.74 4.10
CA ASP A 200 -20.14 18.14 2.79
C ASP A 200 -18.80 17.80 2.10
N SER A 201 -18.75 16.68 1.42
CA SER A 201 -17.60 16.31 0.62
C SER A 201 -17.98 15.93 -0.80
N SER A 202 -17.15 16.31 -1.76
CA SER A 202 -17.34 15.94 -3.16
C SER A 202 -16.03 15.57 -3.84
N LEU A 203 -16.12 14.67 -4.82
CA LEU A 203 -15.05 14.25 -5.70
C LEU A 203 -15.53 14.24 -7.13
N ASN A 204 -14.84 14.94 -8.02
CA ASN A 204 -15.07 14.91 -9.46
C ASN A 204 -13.77 14.55 -10.17
N GLY A 205 -13.81 13.61 -11.09
CA GLY A 205 -12.64 13.14 -11.81
C GLY A 205 -12.89 12.85 -13.27
N ILE A 206 -11.87 13.05 -14.07
CA ILE A 206 -11.82 12.69 -15.48
C ILE A 206 -10.54 11.89 -15.73
N ASP A 207 -10.64 10.81 -16.48
CA ASP A 207 -9.50 10.02 -16.90
C ASP A 207 -9.51 9.74 -18.40
N LEU A 208 -8.33 9.75 -18.99
CA LEU A 208 -8.07 9.46 -20.38
C LEU A 208 -7.05 8.34 -20.49
N THR A 209 -7.37 7.26 -21.19
CA THR A 209 -6.42 6.18 -21.45
C THR A 209 -6.15 6.08 -22.96
N LEU A 210 -4.87 6.15 -23.30
CA LEU A 210 -4.36 5.85 -24.64
C LEU A 210 -3.55 4.57 -24.54
N ARG A 211 -3.83 3.57 -25.35
CA ARG A 211 -3.07 2.32 -25.39
C ARG A 211 -2.78 1.86 -26.80
N LYS A 212 -1.65 1.23 -26.96
CA LYS A 212 -1.30 0.44 -28.15
C LYS A 212 -1.68 -1.03 -27.94
N THR A 213 -1.34 -1.55 -26.75
CA THR A 213 -1.67 -2.89 -26.28
C THR A 213 -1.94 -2.83 -24.77
N SER A 214 -2.29 -3.95 -24.14
CA SER A 214 -2.42 -4.03 -22.67
C SER A 214 -1.11 -3.75 -21.92
N GLY A 215 0.05 -3.94 -22.56
CA GLY A 215 1.37 -3.68 -21.97
C GLY A 215 1.94 -2.29 -22.29
N THR A 216 1.39 -1.60 -23.32
CA THR A 216 1.85 -0.27 -23.75
C THR A 216 0.69 0.72 -23.76
N TRP A 217 0.66 1.57 -22.74
CA TRP A 217 -0.42 2.51 -22.50
C TRP A 217 0.03 3.74 -21.71
N VAL A 218 -0.73 4.81 -21.82
CA VAL A 218 -0.62 6.05 -21.05
C VAL A 218 -1.97 6.43 -20.51
N ARG A 219 -2.04 6.85 -19.25
CA ARG A 219 -3.23 7.39 -18.59
C ARG A 219 -2.98 8.78 -18.07
N LEU A 220 -3.94 9.67 -18.30
CA LEU A 220 -4.02 11.01 -17.72
C LEU A 220 -5.23 11.04 -16.80
N GLU A 221 -5.06 11.57 -15.60
CA GLU A 221 -6.14 11.78 -14.64
C GLU A 221 -6.11 13.22 -14.13
N ALA A 222 -7.29 13.83 -14.00
CA ALA A 222 -7.48 15.07 -13.27
C ALA A 222 -8.67 14.90 -12.33
N ALA A 223 -8.50 15.30 -11.09
CA ALA A 223 -9.55 15.22 -10.08
C ALA A 223 -9.58 16.50 -9.23
N SER A 224 -10.79 16.85 -8.79
CA SER A 224 -11.04 17.95 -7.87
C SER A 224 -11.90 17.46 -6.71
N THR A 225 -11.56 17.88 -5.49
CA THR A 225 -12.31 17.60 -4.28
C THR A 225 -12.71 18.87 -3.57
N GLU A 226 -13.81 18.83 -2.84
CA GLU A 226 -14.25 19.87 -1.92
C GLU A 226 -14.67 19.18 -0.61
N GLY A 227 -14.22 19.68 0.53
CA GLY A 227 -14.44 19.08 1.84
C GLY A 227 -13.34 18.10 2.28
N GLU A 228 -13.28 17.79 3.57
CA GLU A 228 -12.23 16.94 4.16
C GLU A 228 -12.31 15.48 3.72
N GLY A 229 -13.46 15.01 3.27
CA GLY A 229 -13.69 13.59 3.05
C GLY A 229 -13.47 12.76 4.34
N SER A 230 -13.23 11.47 4.21
CA SER A 230 -12.84 10.64 5.34
C SER A 230 -11.39 10.97 5.74
N GLY A 231 -11.18 11.47 6.96
CA GLY A 231 -9.86 11.72 7.53
C GLY A 231 -8.95 10.48 7.41
N ALA A 232 -7.65 10.69 7.31
CA ALA A 232 -6.68 9.60 7.25
C ALA A 232 -5.99 9.48 8.61
N LEU A 233 -6.25 8.39 9.31
CA LEU A 233 -5.61 8.03 10.56
C LEU A 233 -4.53 6.99 10.30
N THR A 234 -3.35 7.16 10.91
CA THR A 234 -2.25 6.19 10.77
C THR A 234 -1.87 5.61 12.11
N SER A 235 -1.54 4.33 12.12
CA SER A 235 -1.08 3.62 13.30
C SER A 235 0.17 2.79 12.98
N SER A 236 1.16 2.88 13.82
CA SER A 236 2.39 2.07 13.73
C SER A 236 2.42 0.89 14.71
N ASP A 237 1.41 0.76 15.56
CA ASP A 237 1.30 -0.24 16.61
C ASP A 237 0.09 -1.18 16.48
N GLY A 238 -0.60 -1.11 15.32
CA GLY A 238 -1.73 -1.98 14.99
C GLY A 238 -3.07 -1.51 15.55
N GLY A 239 -3.21 -0.20 15.82
CA GLY A 239 -4.49 0.42 16.19
C GLY A 239 -4.64 0.74 17.68
N PHE A 240 -3.54 0.70 18.46
CA PHE A 240 -3.58 1.14 19.87
C PHE A 240 -3.37 2.65 19.99
N THR A 241 -2.58 3.23 19.09
CA THR A 241 -2.43 4.68 18.95
C THR A 241 -2.61 5.09 17.50
N PHE A 242 -3.15 6.29 17.29
CA PHE A 242 -3.38 6.85 15.97
C PHE A 242 -2.84 8.26 15.88
N ASP A 243 -2.16 8.55 14.77
CA ASP A 243 -1.77 9.89 14.35
C ASP A 243 -2.75 10.37 13.29
N ASP A 244 -3.32 11.56 13.48
CA ASP A 244 -4.23 12.20 12.53
C ASP A 244 -3.44 13.03 11.53
N LEU A 245 -3.51 12.66 10.25
CA LEU A 245 -2.85 13.35 9.14
C LEU A 245 -3.64 14.56 8.62
N SER A 246 -4.92 14.70 9.00
CA SER A 246 -5.78 15.82 8.59
C SER A 246 -5.63 17.07 9.45
N SER A 247 -4.93 16.95 10.58
CA SER A 247 -4.74 18.05 11.53
C SER A 247 -4.17 19.31 10.87
N GLY A 248 -4.96 20.40 10.89
CA GLY A 248 -4.58 21.72 10.38
C GLY A 248 -4.98 22.02 8.93
N LEU A 249 -5.72 21.13 8.27
CA LEU A 249 -6.34 21.39 6.97
C LEU A 249 -7.64 22.21 7.12
N ASP A 250 -8.00 22.95 6.07
CA ASP A 250 -9.29 23.63 5.98
C ASP A 250 -10.36 22.59 5.59
N PRO A 251 -11.39 22.35 6.44
CA PRO A 251 -12.45 21.37 6.15
C PRO A 251 -13.27 21.69 4.89
N ASN A 252 -13.24 22.93 4.40
CA ASN A 252 -13.94 23.33 3.19
C ASN A 252 -13.00 23.59 2.00
N ALA A 253 -11.76 23.10 2.07
CA ALA A 253 -10.79 23.31 1.01
C ALA A 253 -11.28 22.70 -0.32
N LYS A 254 -11.10 23.49 -1.40
CA LYS A 254 -11.16 22.99 -2.78
C LYS A 254 -9.75 22.69 -3.24
N SER A 255 -9.51 21.46 -3.63
CA SER A 255 -8.17 21.00 -3.98
C SER A 255 -8.20 20.13 -5.24
N ASN A 256 -7.14 20.24 -6.02
CA ASN A 256 -6.99 19.54 -7.29
C ASN A 256 -5.84 18.55 -7.22
N ALA A 257 -5.93 17.50 -8.03
CA ALA A 257 -4.82 16.61 -8.28
C ALA A 257 -4.78 16.22 -9.76
N TYR A 258 -3.56 16.04 -10.27
CA TYR A 258 -3.29 15.64 -11.64
C TYR A 258 -2.32 14.47 -11.64
N ARG A 259 -2.53 13.51 -12.52
CA ARG A 259 -1.65 12.36 -12.67
C ARG A 259 -1.48 11.97 -14.12
N LEU A 260 -0.24 11.70 -14.50
CA LEU A 260 0.16 11.03 -15.72
C LEU A 260 0.88 9.75 -15.33
N GLU A 261 0.48 8.63 -15.89
CA GLU A 261 1.21 7.37 -15.70
C GLU A 261 1.17 6.53 -16.96
N GLY A 262 2.11 5.60 -17.07
CA GLY A 262 2.13 4.72 -18.21
C GLY A 262 3.11 3.56 -18.08
N SER A 263 2.91 2.61 -18.99
CA SER A 263 3.77 1.45 -19.19
C SER A 263 4.08 1.30 -20.67
N ALA A 264 5.27 0.85 -20.99
CA ALA A 264 5.70 0.60 -22.35
C ALA A 264 6.52 -0.67 -22.45
N LEU A 265 6.06 -1.61 -23.26
CA LEU A 265 6.91 -2.70 -23.77
C LEU A 265 7.79 -2.11 -24.87
N ILE A 266 9.10 -2.11 -24.64
CA ILE A 266 10.04 -1.37 -25.52
C ILE A 266 10.10 -1.97 -26.94
N ASP A 267 9.90 -3.28 -27.08
CA ASP A 267 9.82 -3.96 -28.38
C ASP A 267 8.62 -3.51 -29.24
N GLU A 268 7.56 -3.05 -28.62
CA GLU A 268 6.39 -2.47 -29.31
C GLU A 268 6.64 -1.05 -29.83
N LEU A 269 7.53 -0.31 -29.20
CA LEU A 269 7.87 1.08 -29.56
C LEU A 269 9.07 1.15 -30.50
N ILE A 270 10.08 0.30 -30.26
CA ILE A 270 11.35 0.29 -30.98
C ILE A 270 11.64 -1.15 -31.41
N LYS A 271 11.71 -1.40 -32.70
CA LYS A 271 11.98 -2.73 -33.26
C LYS A 271 13.30 -3.30 -32.72
N GLY A 272 13.22 -4.45 -32.06
CA GLY A 272 14.37 -5.09 -31.43
C GLY A 272 14.70 -4.55 -30.04
N GLY A 273 13.90 -3.61 -29.51
CA GLY A 273 13.95 -3.17 -28.12
C GLY A 273 13.60 -4.31 -27.17
N ARG A 274 13.98 -4.18 -25.90
CA ARG A 274 13.70 -5.18 -24.87
C ARG A 274 13.31 -4.49 -23.56
N GLY A 275 12.53 -5.20 -22.75
CA GLY A 275 12.18 -4.76 -21.41
C GLY A 275 10.90 -3.94 -21.36
N THR A 276 10.60 -3.53 -20.13
CA THR A 276 9.42 -2.74 -19.79
C THR A 276 9.85 -1.46 -19.10
N ALA A 277 9.30 -0.34 -19.55
CA ALA A 277 9.44 0.95 -18.88
C ALA A 277 8.10 1.35 -18.28
N THR A 278 8.09 1.81 -17.03
CA THR A 278 6.95 2.44 -16.38
C THR A 278 7.32 3.85 -15.94
N PHE A 279 6.37 4.76 -15.94
CA PHE A 279 6.58 6.12 -15.47
C PHE A 279 5.31 6.68 -14.84
N TYR A 280 5.51 7.66 -13.96
CA TYR A 280 4.43 8.44 -13.36
C TYR A 280 4.87 9.87 -13.08
N ALA A 281 3.91 10.78 -13.11
CA ALA A 281 4.04 12.14 -12.58
C ALA A 281 2.71 12.50 -11.94
N GLN A 282 2.75 13.06 -10.73
CA GLN A 282 1.56 13.45 -9.99
C GLN A 282 1.83 14.78 -9.27
N GLU A 283 0.83 15.64 -9.31
CA GLU A 283 0.75 16.83 -8.49
C GLU A 283 -0.56 16.79 -7.71
N SER A 284 -0.51 17.07 -6.42
CA SER A 284 -1.68 17.10 -5.54
C SER A 284 -1.59 18.30 -4.62
N GLU A 285 -2.63 19.11 -4.56
CA GLU A 285 -2.75 20.24 -3.65
C GLU A 285 -3.07 19.76 -2.22
N ALA A 286 -2.64 20.54 -1.23
CA ALA A 286 -3.02 20.32 0.17
C ALA A 286 -4.56 20.36 0.31
N GLY A 287 -5.12 19.42 1.05
CA GLY A 287 -6.56 19.27 1.20
C GLY A 287 -7.21 18.36 0.15
N PHE A 288 -6.49 17.92 -0.91
CA PHE A 288 -7.04 16.93 -1.83
C PHE A 288 -7.36 15.64 -1.09
N SER A 289 -8.64 15.29 -1.07
CA SER A 289 -9.21 14.20 -0.28
C SER A 289 -10.19 13.37 -1.09
N ALA A 290 -9.68 12.45 -1.91
CA ALA A 290 -10.52 11.40 -2.48
C ALA A 290 -10.83 10.34 -1.40
N PRO A 291 -11.95 9.58 -1.52
CA PRO A 291 -12.19 8.47 -0.61
C PRO A 291 -10.98 7.56 -0.54
N GLY A 292 -10.26 7.65 0.56
CA GLY A 292 -9.05 6.88 0.78
C GLY A 292 -7.73 7.56 0.39
N GLN A 293 -7.71 8.84 0.12
CA GLN A 293 -6.50 9.64 -0.04
C GLN A 293 -6.69 11.00 0.64
N LEU A 294 -5.71 11.43 1.42
CA LEU A 294 -5.64 12.78 1.93
C LEU A 294 -4.22 13.31 1.71
N THR A 295 -4.12 14.48 1.11
CA THR A 295 -2.85 15.17 0.89
C THR A 295 -2.74 16.32 1.88
N SER A 296 -1.90 16.18 2.90
CA SER A 296 -1.73 17.19 3.96
C SER A 296 -0.89 18.41 3.54
N ASN A 297 -0.16 18.31 2.44
CA ASN A 297 0.68 19.39 1.89
C ASN A 297 0.67 19.28 0.37
N ASP A 298 0.97 20.38 -0.32
CA ASP A 298 1.23 20.30 -1.77
C ASP A 298 2.35 19.29 -2.02
N LEU A 299 2.10 18.37 -2.92
CA LEU A 299 2.99 17.24 -3.18
C LEU A 299 3.16 17.04 -4.68
N THR A 300 4.40 17.05 -5.14
CA THR A 300 4.77 16.67 -6.51
C THR A 300 5.61 15.40 -6.46
N LEU A 301 5.22 14.41 -7.26
CA LEU A 301 5.88 13.12 -7.41
C LEU A 301 6.10 12.85 -8.89
N TYR A 302 7.30 12.40 -9.27
CA TYR A 302 7.53 11.85 -10.60
C TYR A 302 8.64 10.81 -10.56
N GLY A 303 8.55 9.85 -11.43
CA GLY A 303 9.53 8.78 -11.47
C GLY A 303 9.28 7.78 -12.58
N GLY A 304 10.14 6.79 -12.63
CA GLY A 304 10.01 5.69 -13.56
C GLY A 304 10.96 4.55 -13.25
N ARG A 305 10.65 3.41 -13.82
CA ARG A 305 11.45 2.19 -13.73
C ARG A 305 11.61 1.57 -15.10
N TYR A 306 12.82 1.15 -15.41
CA TYR A 306 13.12 0.36 -16.60
C TYR A 306 13.70 -0.97 -16.16
N HIS A 307 13.06 -2.05 -16.57
CA HIS A 307 13.53 -3.42 -16.32
C HIS A 307 13.75 -4.15 -17.64
N THR A 308 14.88 -4.83 -17.78
CA THR A 308 15.17 -5.64 -18.97
C THR A 308 16.12 -6.79 -18.66
N SER A 309 15.93 -7.92 -19.35
CA SER A 309 16.89 -9.00 -19.43
C SER A 309 17.83 -8.75 -20.60
N LEU A 310 19.06 -8.30 -20.33
CA LEU A 310 20.09 -8.07 -21.33
C LEU A 310 20.48 -9.38 -22.02
N THR A 311 20.54 -10.45 -21.23
CA THR A 311 20.78 -11.84 -21.70
C THR A 311 19.87 -12.78 -20.89
N LYS A 312 19.90 -14.09 -21.18
CA LYS A 312 19.19 -15.10 -20.37
C LYS A 312 19.71 -15.20 -18.92
N ARG A 313 20.83 -14.54 -18.60
CA ARG A 313 21.50 -14.61 -17.31
C ARG A 313 21.75 -13.25 -16.66
N ILE A 314 21.50 -12.17 -17.36
CA ILE A 314 21.79 -10.82 -16.87
C ILE A 314 20.51 -10.00 -16.95
N ASP A 315 20.04 -9.56 -15.81
CA ASP A 315 18.95 -8.59 -15.68
C ASP A 315 19.50 -7.22 -15.29
N LEU A 316 18.89 -6.17 -15.79
CA LEU A 316 19.16 -4.78 -15.48
C LEU A 316 17.87 -4.13 -14.98
N ASP A 317 17.96 -3.41 -13.86
CA ASP A 317 16.89 -2.60 -13.31
C ASP A 317 17.40 -1.19 -13.06
N VAL A 318 16.67 -0.20 -13.57
CA VAL A 318 16.95 1.22 -13.37
C VAL A 318 15.69 1.89 -12.87
N LYS A 319 15.78 2.57 -11.72
CA LYS A 319 14.67 3.29 -11.10
C LYS A 319 15.10 4.71 -10.78
N ALA A 320 14.28 5.69 -11.13
CA ALA A 320 14.47 7.08 -10.78
C ALA A 320 13.18 7.64 -10.18
N ASP A 321 13.31 8.31 -9.03
CA ASP A 321 12.18 8.92 -8.33
C ASP A 321 12.54 10.31 -7.85
N ALA A 322 11.55 11.20 -7.88
CA ALA A 322 11.62 12.50 -7.24
C ALA A 322 10.32 12.77 -6.47
N ARG A 323 10.46 13.34 -5.31
CA ARG A 323 9.38 13.78 -4.45
C ARG A 323 9.68 15.18 -3.95
N ASP A 324 8.74 16.09 -4.11
CA ASP A 324 8.80 17.44 -3.56
C ASP A 324 7.56 17.66 -2.69
N LYS A 325 7.75 17.72 -1.39
CA LYS A 325 6.71 18.08 -0.42
C LYS A 325 6.93 19.54 -0.04
N LYS A 326 6.03 20.39 -0.44
CA LYS A 326 6.11 21.83 -0.11
C LYS A 326 6.18 22.01 1.40
N LEU A 327 7.12 22.86 1.87
CA LEU A 327 7.44 23.04 3.29
C LEU A 327 7.84 21.74 4.01
N GLY A 328 8.44 20.82 3.29
CA GLY A 328 8.91 19.55 3.83
C GLY A 328 10.11 19.01 3.09
N LEU A 329 10.28 17.69 3.13
CA LEU A 329 11.42 17.01 2.54
C LEU A 329 11.23 16.86 1.01
N LYS A 330 12.24 17.36 0.27
CA LYS A 330 12.43 17.10 -1.15
C LYS A 330 13.49 16.02 -1.33
N THR A 331 13.21 15.00 -2.12
CA THR A 331 14.13 13.90 -2.40
C THR A 331 14.19 13.62 -3.90
N GLN A 332 15.38 13.27 -4.38
CA GLN A 332 15.58 12.73 -5.74
C GLN A 332 16.51 11.53 -5.62
N ALA A 333 16.23 10.47 -6.34
CA ALA A 333 17.01 9.25 -6.27
C ALA A 333 17.12 8.57 -7.64
N LEU A 334 18.26 7.98 -7.89
CA LEU A 334 18.52 7.08 -9.02
C LEU A 334 19.15 5.79 -8.49
N ASP A 335 18.47 4.68 -8.69
CA ASP A 335 18.95 3.34 -8.40
C ASP A 335 19.25 2.62 -9.71
N VAL A 336 20.41 1.98 -9.78
CA VAL A 336 20.81 1.12 -10.89
C VAL A 336 21.29 -0.19 -10.30
N SER A 337 20.70 -1.29 -10.70
CA SER A 337 21.14 -2.63 -10.28
C SER A 337 21.17 -3.62 -11.43
N SER A 338 22.07 -4.56 -11.34
CA SER A 338 22.17 -5.67 -12.29
C SER A 338 22.38 -6.97 -11.53
N SER A 339 21.72 -8.03 -11.97
CA SER A 339 21.92 -9.37 -11.45
C SER A 339 22.45 -10.31 -12.53
N TYR A 340 23.35 -11.20 -12.12
CA TYR A 340 23.96 -12.23 -12.96
C TYR A 340 23.68 -13.62 -12.39
N GLN A 341 22.94 -14.44 -13.14
CA GLN A 341 22.71 -15.83 -12.80
C GLN A 341 23.95 -16.66 -13.19
N MET A 342 24.88 -16.80 -12.22
CA MET A 342 26.17 -17.48 -12.43
C MET A 342 25.95 -18.98 -12.66
N THR A 343 25.10 -19.62 -11.87
CA THR A 343 24.66 -21.02 -12.01
C THR A 343 23.16 -21.10 -11.71
N ASP A 344 22.55 -22.27 -11.86
CA ASP A 344 21.12 -22.45 -11.51
C ASP A 344 20.83 -22.16 -10.03
N ARG A 345 21.84 -22.17 -9.17
CA ARG A 345 21.71 -21.96 -7.71
C ARG A 345 22.27 -20.64 -7.24
N TRP A 346 23.29 -20.06 -7.91
CA TRP A 346 23.95 -18.83 -7.50
C TRP A 346 23.57 -17.65 -8.39
N ARG A 347 23.11 -16.58 -7.75
CA ARG A 347 22.91 -15.27 -8.37
C ARG A 347 23.78 -14.25 -7.65
N LEU A 348 24.51 -13.45 -8.41
CA LEU A 348 25.27 -12.31 -7.94
C LEU A 348 24.59 -11.03 -8.41
N SER A 349 24.44 -10.07 -7.54
CA SER A 349 23.85 -8.78 -7.86
C SER A 349 24.77 -7.66 -7.42
N GLY A 350 24.81 -6.58 -8.20
CA GLY A 350 25.55 -5.38 -7.88
C GLY A 350 24.79 -4.15 -8.32
N GLY A 351 24.91 -3.05 -7.59
CA GLY A 351 24.19 -1.84 -7.91
C GLY A 351 24.67 -0.63 -7.10
N GLY A 352 24.05 0.51 -7.40
CA GLY A 352 24.31 1.75 -6.70
C GLY A 352 23.11 2.65 -6.70
N ARG A 353 23.07 3.54 -5.70
CA ARG A 353 22.04 4.54 -5.51
C ARG A 353 22.71 5.91 -5.33
N ALA A 354 22.31 6.86 -6.16
CA ALA A 354 22.61 8.27 -5.96
C ALA A 354 21.33 8.98 -5.47
N ASP A 355 21.38 9.69 -4.35
CA ASP A 355 20.25 10.45 -3.85
C ASP A 355 20.64 11.82 -3.34
N THR A 356 19.71 12.77 -3.49
CA THR A 356 19.81 14.15 -3.00
C THR A 356 18.61 14.41 -2.08
N ARG A 357 18.86 15.10 -0.95
CA ARG A 357 17.83 15.50 0.02
C ARG A 357 17.98 16.97 0.39
N GLU A 358 16.87 17.70 0.34
CA GLU A 358 16.69 19.05 0.86
C GLU A 358 15.49 19.06 1.80
N ASP A 359 15.64 19.64 2.97
CA ASP A 359 14.52 19.86 3.89
C ASP A 359 14.13 21.33 3.91
N ASN A 360 12.94 21.62 3.40
CA ASN A 360 12.36 22.96 3.31
C ASN A 360 11.35 23.23 4.45
N SER A 361 11.30 22.35 5.47
CA SER A 361 10.43 22.55 6.63
C SER A 361 10.92 23.72 7.50
N SER A 362 9.99 24.37 8.21
CA SER A 362 10.31 25.48 9.13
C SER A 362 11.16 25.02 10.33
N THR A 363 11.10 23.73 10.67
CA THR A 363 11.89 23.08 11.71
C THR A 363 12.48 21.81 11.13
N VAL A 364 13.74 21.88 10.68
CA VAL A 364 14.47 20.71 10.18
C VAL A 364 14.68 19.74 11.35
N ALA A 365 14.14 18.54 11.25
CA ALA A 365 14.40 17.50 12.23
C ALA A 365 15.88 17.12 12.22
N ALA A 366 16.49 16.93 13.39
CA ALA A 366 17.90 16.55 13.52
C ALA A 366 18.25 15.25 12.78
N THR A 367 17.25 14.43 12.47
CA THR A 367 17.35 13.18 11.72
C THR A 367 17.21 13.33 10.21
N GLN A 368 16.80 14.51 9.71
CA GLN A 368 16.66 14.79 8.29
C GLN A 368 17.97 15.39 7.77
N THR A 369 18.82 14.53 7.27
CA THR A 369 20.15 14.90 6.79
C THR A 369 20.09 15.38 5.34
N GLN A 370 20.50 16.64 5.11
CA GLN A 370 20.53 17.25 3.78
C GLN A 370 21.84 16.96 3.04
N GLY A 371 21.80 16.99 1.74
CA GLY A 371 22.95 16.82 0.85
C GLY A 371 22.81 15.59 -0.06
N ASP A 372 23.91 15.26 -0.73
CA ASP A 372 23.97 14.16 -1.69
C ASP A 372 24.68 12.94 -1.11
N ARG A 373 24.35 11.75 -1.59
CA ARG A 373 25.04 10.51 -1.24
C ARG A 373 25.02 9.54 -2.42
N LEU A 374 26.13 8.85 -2.61
CA LEU A 374 26.29 7.74 -3.54
C LEU A 374 26.64 6.48 -2.73
N ASP A 375 25.75 5.53 -2.75
CA ASP A 375 25.93 4.22 -2.13
C ASP A 375 26.12 3.16 -3.20
N LEU A 376 27.00 2.19 -2.94
CA LEU A 376 27.21 1.00 -3.76
C LEU A 376 26.88 -0.24 -2.93
N ALA A 377 26.27 -1.24 -3.55
CA ALA A 377 25.91 -2.50 -2.90
C ALA A 377 26.18 -3.70 -3.77
N ALA A 378 26.47 -4.84 -3.12
CA ALA A 378 26.59 -6.13 -3.77
C ALA A 378 25.96 -7.22 -2.91
N GLU A 379 25.38 -8.24 -3.55
CA GLU A 379 24.73 -9.39 -2.92
C GLU A 379 25.11 -10.68 -3.63
N ALA A 380 25.29 -11.74 -2.86
CA ALA A 380 25.38 -13.11 -3.34
C ALA A 380 24.20 -13.91 -2.75
N HIS A 381 23.37 -14.44 -3.63
CA HIS A 381 22.19 -15.23 -3.27
C HIS A 381 22.36 -16.68 -3.72
N TYR A 382 22.05 -17.61 -2.82
CA TYR A 382 22.04 -19.04 -3.06
C TYR A 382 20.65 -19.63 -2.88
N ASP A 383 20.19 -20.38 -3.87
CA ASP A 383 18.96 -21.15 -3.85
C ASP A 383 19.30 -22.65 -3.91
N SER A 384 19.01 -23.40 -2.85
CA SER A 384 19.27 -24.84 -2.81
C SER A 384 18.49 -25.65 -3.85
N LYS A 385 17.46 -25.05 -4.46
CA LYS A 385 16.46 -25.72 -5.31
C LYS A 385 15.67 -26.80 -4.56
N SER A 386 15.70 -26.75 -3.24
CA SER A 386 14.90 -27.63 -2.40
C SER A 386 14.12 -26.80 -1.36
N ASN A 387 14.60 -26.71 -0.16
CA ASN A 387 13.82 -26.15 0.96
C ASN A 387 14.48 -24.96 1.68
N TRP A 388 15.60 -24.44 1.16
CA TRP A 388 16.24 -23.29 1.77
C TRP A 388 16.90 -22.35 0.75
N THR A 389 16.95 -21.08 1.11
CA THR A 389 17.70 -20.03 0.43
C THR A 389 18.55 -19.28 1.43
N ALA A 390 19.68 -18.74 1.00
CA ALA A 390 20.52 -17.88 1.79
C ALA A 390 21.11 -16.76 0.93
N TYR A 391 21.34 -15.60 1.51
CA TYR A 391 22.01 -14.50 0.86
C TYR A 391 22.92 -13.76 1.82
N GLY A 392 23.93 -13.11 1.28
CA GLY A 392 24.81 -12.20 2.01
C GLY A 392 25.05 -10.96 1.17
N PHE A 393 25.08 -9.80 1.80
CA PHE A 393 25.21 -8.53 1.13
C PHE A 393 26.16 -7.58 1.84
N GLY A 394 26.67 -6.62 1.09
CA GLY A 394 27.45 -5.50 1.59
C GLY A 394 27.10 -4.23 0.86
N GLN A 395 27.04 -3.11 1.59
CA GLN A 395 26.79 -1.78 1.07
C GLN A 395 27.80 -0.80 1.66
N ALA A 396 28.21 0.19 0.87
CA ALA A 396 29.13 1.21 1.30
C ALA A 396 28.81 2.56 0.63
N THR A 397 28.93 3.64 1.38
CA THR A 397 28.92 5.01 0.83
C THR A 397 30.23 5.27 0.10
N ALA A 398 30.14 5.53 -1.19
CA ALA A 398 31.29 5.84 -2.06
C ALA A 398 31.59 7.36 -2.08
N ALA A 399 30.56 8.20 -1.98
CA ALA A 399 30.69 9.66 -1.91
C ALA A 399 29.49 10.25 -1.17
N LYS A 400 29.73 11.35 -0.49
CA LYS A 400 28.66 12.16 0.16
C LYS A 400 29.07 13.62 0.29
N ASN A 401 28.08 14.50 0.39
CA ASN A 401 28.29 15.90 0.75
C ASN A 401 27.18 16.39 1.70
N GLY A 402 27.30 17.63 2.17
CA GLY A 402 26.36 18.22 3.13
C GLY A 402 26.42 17.48 4.48
N ASN A 403 25.26 17.31 5.09
CA ASN A 403 25.10 16.66 6.40
C ASN A 403 24.70 15.17 6.26
N ARG A 404 24.94 14.55 5.09
CA ARG A 404 24.60 13.14 4.89
C ARG A 404 25.51 12.24 5.70
N GLU A 405 24.92 11.26 6.38
CA GLU A 405 25.63 10.23 7.10
C GLU A 405 26.12 9.11 6.17
N ASP A 406 27.15 8.37 6.60
CA ASP A 406 27.55 7.17 5.91
C ASP A 406 26.46 6.10 6.01
N ASN A 407 26.37 5.29 4.98
CA ASN A 407 25.39 4.20 4.87
C ASN A 407 26.11 2.88 4.57
N HIS A 408 27.12 2.58 5.40
CA HIS A 408 27.80 1.30 5.35
C HIS A 408 26.93 0.23 6.01
N ARG A 409 26.80 -0.92 5.35
CA ARG A 409 25.99 -2.02 5.86
C ARG A 409 26.55 -3.36 5.37
N ILE A 410 26.56 -4.36 6.25
CA ILE A 410 26.83 -5.74 5.92
C ILE A 410 25.78 -6.63 6.59
N GLY A 411 25.33 -7.67 5.91
CA GLY A 411 24.35 -8.56 6.48
C GLY A 411 24.20 -9.86 5.73
N ALA A 412 23.40 -10.72 6.31
CA ALA A 412 23.03 -12.00 5.71
C ALA A 412 21.62 -12.39 6.14
N GLY A 413 20.96 -13.15 5.29
CA GLY A 413 19.62 -13.65 5.56
C GLY A 413 19.32 -14.93 4.80
N GLY A 414 18.09 -15.39 4.94
CA GLY A 414 17.62 -16.56 4.23
C GLY A 414 16.31 -17.11 4.75
N SER A 415 15.83 -18.15 4.10
CA SER A 415 14.64 -18.88 4.50
C SER A 415 14.89 -20.39 4.46
N LEU A 416 14.22 -21.10 5.37
CA LEU A 416 14.28 -22.56 5.47
C LEU A 416 12.88 -23.11 5.69
N ARG A 417 12.50 -24.14 4.91
CA ARG A 417 11.25 -24.88 5.03
C ARG A 417 11.55 -26.33 5.37
N PRO A 418 11.83 -26.67 6.65
CA PRO A 418 12.18 -28.04 7.03
C PRO A 418 11.08 -29.06 6.70
N THR A 419 9.83 -28.60 6.71
CA THR A 419 8.64 -29.35 6.30
C THR A 419 7.70 -28.47 5.49
N ASN A 420 6.69 -29.04 4.85
CA ASN A 420 5.65 -28.28 4.17
C ASN A 420 4.80 -27.41 5.11
N ARG A 421 4.96 -27.58 6.44
CA ARG A 421 4.19 -26.89 7.47
C ARG A 421 4.99 -25.88 8.28
N LEU A 422 6.30 -25.89 8.18
CA LEU A 422 7.17 -24.99 8.95
C LEU A 422 8.02 -24.14 8.01
N THR A 423 7.89 -22.83 8.14
CA THR A 423 8.75 -21.85 7.48
C THR A 423 9.52 -21.06 8.53
N LEU A 424 10.82 -20.92 8.32
CA LEU A 424 11.72 -20.09 9.10
C LEU A 424 12.35 -19.07 8.16
N ASP A 425 12.37 -17.81 8.53
CA ASP A 425 13.07 -16.76 7.78
C ASP A 425 13.81 -15.81 8.71
N GLY A 426 14.83 -15.15 8.19
CA GLY A 426 15.57 -14.19 8.97
C GLY A 426 16.57 -13.39 8.17
N GLU A 427 16.90 -12.21 8.70
CA GLU A 427 17.97 -11.31 8.24
C GLU A 427 18.66 -10.70 9.46
N LEU A 428 19.96 -10.59 9.39
CA LEU A 428 20.78 -9.86 10.37
C LEU A 428 21.69 -8.91 9.60
N SER A 429 21.72 -7.66 10.01
CA SER A 429 22.59 -6.66 9.40
C SER A 429 23.17 -5.70 10.44
N PHE A 430 24.33 -5.16 10.11
CA PHE A 430 25.08 -4.20 10.92
C PHE A 430 25.65 -3.10 10.03
N GLY A 431 25.66 -1.88 10.51
CA GLY A 431 26.22 -0.77 9.76
C GLY A 431 26.15 0.57 10.46
N SER A 432 26.42 1.62 9.73
CA SER A 432 26.36 3.00 10.22
C SER A 432 24.94 3.46 10.59
N GLN A 433 23.92 2.78 10.05
CA GLN A 433 22.52 2.98 10.41
C GLN A 433 22.08 2.06 11.57
N GLY A 434 23.04 1.48 12.29
CA GLY A 434 22.80 0.57 13.41
C GLY A 434 22.55 -0.87 12.99
N THR A 435 21.89 -1.61 13.87
CA THR A 435 21.60 -3.03 13.72
C THR A 435 20.19 -3.24 13.20
N GLY A 436 20.04 -4.16 12.26
CA GLY A 436 18.76 -4.67 11.80
C GLY A 436 18.65 -6.17 12.07
N VAL A 437 17.54 -6.61 12.67
CA VAL A 437 17.24 -8.03 12.91
C VAL A 437 15.83 -8.32 12.44
N LYS A 438 15.68 -9.37 11.66
CA LYS A 438 14.38 -9.97 11.30
C LYS A 438 14.48 -11.46 11.59
N ALA A 439 13.50 -12.02 12.28
CA ALA A 439 13.36 -13.46 12.47
C ALA A 439 11.88 -13.81 12.44
N GLY A 440 11.51 -14.80 11.65
CA GLY A 440 10.15 -15.26 11.47
C GLY A 440 10.04 -16.78 11.59
N THR A 441 8.95 -17.23 12.17
CA THR A 441 8.55 -18.63 12.20
C THR A 441 7.06 -18.70 11.93
N ASP A 442 6.67 -19.50 10.95
CA ASP A 442 5.28 -19.80 10.64
C ASP A 442 5.10 -21.32 10.64
N TYR A 443 4.19 -21.82 11.50
CA TYR A 443 3.95 -23.24 11.67
C TYR A 443 2.47 -23.59 11.53
N LEU A 444 2.13 -24.27 10.45
CA LEU A 444 0.81 -24.88 10.22
C LEU A 444 0.68 -26.16 11.04
N VAL A 445 0.16 -26.06 12.27
CA VAL A 445 -0.15 -27.23 13.12
C VAL A 445 -1.14 -28.15 12.40
N SER A 446 -2.13 -27.56 11.74
CA SER A 446 -3.10 -28.23 10.86
C SER A 446 -3.52 -27.25 9.76
N ASP A 447 -4.34 -27.71 8.81
CA ASP A 447 -4.90 -26.84 7.76
C ASP A 447 -5.82 -25.74 8.31
N ARG A 448 -6.20 -25.82 9.59
CA ARG A 448 -7.06 -24.86 10.30
C ARG A 448 -6.36 -24.13 11.45
N THR A 449 -5.13 -24.50 11.79
CA THR A 449 -4.40 -23.94 12.94
C THR A 449 -3.00 -23.51 12.53
N ASN A 450 -2.72 -22.24 12.71
CA ASN A 450 -1.42 -21.61 12.47
C ASN A 450 -0.87 -21.05 13.81
N VAL A 451 0.42 -21.23 14.02
CA VAL A 451 1.19 -20.61 15.11
C VAL A 451 2.36 -19.88 14.48
N TYR A 452 2.55 -18.64 14.87
CA TYR A 452 3.64 -17.82 14.35
C TYR A 452 4.38 -17.06 15.44
N SER A 453 5.63 -16.75 15.15
CA SER A 453 6.45 -15.84 15.94
C SER A 453 7.25 -14.98 14.98
N ALA A 454 7.20 -13.66 15.13
CA ALA A 454 7.93 -12.72 14.31
C ALA A 454 8.63 -11.68 15.20
N TYR A 455 9.92 -11.51 15.02
CA TYR A 455 10.72 -10.48 15.66
C TYR A 455 11.33 -9.57 14.60
N THR A 456 11.18 -8.26 14.78
CA THR A 456 11.87 -7.26 13.99
C THR A 456 12.51 -6.24 14.91
N PHE A 457 13.75 -5.86 14.63
CA PHE A 457 14.45 -4.79 15.31
C PHE A 457 15.19 -3.91 14.29
N GLU A 458 15.02 -2.62 14.41
CA GLU A 458 15.68 -1.62 13.58
C GLU A 458 16.17 -0.46 14.47
N ASP A 459 17.46 -0.16 14.42
CA ASP A 459 18.02 1.02 15.11
C ASP A 459 17.58 2.34 14.45
N ALA A 460 17.20 2.28 13.17
CA ALA A 460 16.86 3.45 12.36
C ALA A 460 15.59 3.22 11.53
N ARG A 461 14.49 2.86 12.19
CA ARG A 461 13.19 2.74 11.55
C ARG A 461 12.55 4.12 11.37
N SER A 462 12.03 4.38 10.18
CA SER A 462 11.25 5.60 9.90
C SER A 462 9.77 5.27 9.78
N ASP A 463 8.96 5.81 10.69
CA ASP A 463 7.50 5.76 10.64
C ASP A 463 6.98 7.20 10.66
N ASN A 464 6.11 7.56 9.69
CA ASN A 464 5.52 8.90 9.55
C ASN A 464 6.54 10.06 9.58
N GLY A 465 7.75 9.84 9.03
CA GLY A 465 8.84 10.85 9.01
C GLY A 465 9.63 10.98 10.32
N VAL A 466 9.28 10.22 11.34
CA VAL A 466 10.04 10.13 12.60
C VAL A 466 10.92 8.90 12.56
N ARG A 467 12.23 9.10 12.76
CA ARG A 467 13.22 8.03 12.82
C ARG A 467 13.46 7.67 14.28
N ALA A 468 13.29 6.38 14.62
CA ALA A 468 13.45 5.88 15.97
C ALA A 468 13.95 4.44 15.96
N ARG A 469 14.63 4.03 17.03
CA ARG A 469 14.95 2.64 17.31
C ARG A 469 13.67 1.92 17.74
N ARG A 470 13.36 0.81 17.09
CA ARG A 470 12.14 0.04 17.37
C ARG A 470 12.33 -1.45 17.21
N GLY A 471 11.93 -2.19 18.23
CA GLY A 471 11.80 -3.63 18.21
C GLY A 471 10.35 -4.06 18.44
N ASN A 472 9.87 -5.02 17.65
CA ASN A 472 8.56 -5.64 17.83
C ASN A 472 8.71 -7.15 17.85
N TRP A 473 8.15 -7.79 18.85
CA TRP A 473 8.02 -9.23 18.93
C TRP A 473 6.56 -9.61 19.02
N ASN A 474 6.09 -10.36 18.02
CA ASN A 474 4.71 -10.83 17.94
C ASN A 474 4.70 -12.35 17.99
N ASN A 475 3.91 -12.92 18.90
CA ASN A 475 3.63 -14.34 18.95
C ASN A 475 2.14 -14.54 18.81
N GLY A 476 1.72 -15.44 17.96
CA GLY A 476 0.30 -15.63 17.74
C GLY A 476 -0.08 -17.07 17.44
N ILE A 477 -1.32 -17.36 17.76
CA ILE A 477 -2.02 -18.58 17.36
C ILE A 477 -3.38 -18.21 16.82
N ARG A 478 -3.75 -18.83 15.71
CA ARG A 478 -5.09 -18.78 15.15
C ARG A 478 -5.54 -20.21 14.83
N SER A 479 -6.74 -20.54 15.26
CA SER A 479 -7.36 -21.85 14.98
C SER A 479 -8.82 -21.70 14.60
N ARG A 480 -9.19 -22.10 13.39
CA ARG A 480 -10.58 -22.26 12.99
C ARG A 480 -11.06 -23.62 13.48
N TYR A 481 -11.58 -23.67 14.71
CA TYR A 481 -12.01 -24.88 15.37
C TYR A 481 -13.18 -25.56 14.65
N THR A 482 -14.17 -24.76 14.21
CA THR A 482 -15.27 -25.20 13.31
C THR A 482 -15.36 -24.25 12.12
N ASP A 483 -16.34 -24.44 11.22
CA ASP A 483 -16.55 -23.52 10.10
C ASP A 483 -17.12 -22.17 10.56
N THR A 484 -17.70 -22.11 11.77
CA THR A 484 -18.26 -20.90 12.38
C THR A 484 -17.51 -20.42 13.61
N THR A 485 -16.58 -21.19 14.16
CA THR A 485 -15.87 -20.83 15.41
C THR A 485 -14.37 -20.72 15.17
N SER A 486 -13.80 -19.57 15.46
CA SER A 486 -12.37 -19.30 15.46
C SER A 486 -11.88 -18.95 16.85
N VAL A 487 -10.69 -19.42 17.21
CA VAL A 487 -9.98 -19.06 18.45
C VAL A 487 -8.67 -18.41 18.04
N TYR A 488 -8.32 -17.31 18.68
CA TYR A 488 -7.06 -16.63 18.43
C TYR A 488 -6.42 -16.15 19.73
N GLY A 489 -5.11 -15.98 19.69
CA GLY A 489 -4.35 -15.29 20.70
C GLY A 489 -3.12 -14.66 20.09
N GLU A 490 -2.83 -13.41 20.42
CA GLU A 490 -1.62 -12.69 20.00
C GLU A 490 -1.02 -11.95 21.18
N GLU A 491 0.28 -12.10 21.36
CA GLU A 491 1.10 -11.31 22.25
C GLU A 491 2.03 -10.43 21.42
N ARG A 492 2.04 -9.14 21.71
CA ARG A 492 2.91 -8.16 21.08
C ARG A 492 3.74 -7.44 22.13
N TYR A 493 5.06 -7.50 21.97
CA TYR A 493 6.00 -6.75 22.78
C TYR A 493 6.73 -5.72 21.93
N THR A 494 6.61 -4.44 22.29
CA THR A 494 7.27 -3.31 21.61
C THR A 494 8.31 -2.72 22.55
N HIS A 495 9.50 -2.41 22.03
CA HIS A 495 10.61 -1.79 22.77
C HIS A 495 11.47 -0.90 21.87
N GLY A 496 12.36 -0.10 22.47
CA GLY A 496 13.26 0.82 21.77
C GLY A 496 13.08 2.25 22.27
N ASP A 497 13.12 3.22 21.35
CA ASP A 497 12.88 4.65 21.65
C ASP A 497 11.39 5.02 21.60
N VAL A 498 10.53 4.03 21.40
CA VAL A 498 9.07 4.13 21.49
C VAL A 498 8.60 3.62 22.85
N PRO A 499 7.40 3.98 23.32
CA PRO A 499 6.87 3.44 24.57
C PRO A 499 6.94 1.90 24.58
N THR A 500 7.62 1.35 25.57
CA THR A 500 7.67 -0.10 25.78
C THR A 500 6.30 -0.59 26.22
N GLY A 501 5.77 -1.56 25.51
CA GLY A 501 4.45 -2.10 25.77
C GLY A 501 4.38 -3.60 25.57
N LEU A 502 3.56 -4.25 26.38
CA LEU A 502 3.16 -5.64 26.18
C LEU A 502 1.64 -5.67 26.01
N THR A 503 1.22 -6.16 24.88
CA THR A 503 -0.20 -6.30 24.54
C THR A 503 -0.55 -7.77 24.45
N HIS A 504 -1.62 -8.17 25.10
CA HIS A 504 -2.20 -9.50 24.99
C HIS A 504 -3.61 -9.37 24.44
N ALA A 505 -3.91 -10.09 23.39
CA ALA A 505 -5.26 -10.19 22.87
C ALA A 505 -5.60 -11.65 22.59
N PHE A 506 -6.74 -12.09 23.07
CA PHE A 506 -7.25 -13.42 22.78
C PHE A 506 -8.78 -13.38 22.75
N GLY A 507 -9.34 -14.24 21.97
CA GLY A 507 -10.78 -14.31 21.82
C GLY A 507 -11.25 -15.54 21.09
N VAL A 508 -12.55 -15.63 21.05
CA VAL A 508 -13.32 -16.67 20.35
C VAL A 508 -14.36 -15.93 19.53
N ASP A 509 -14.34 -16.15 18.24
CA ASP A 509 -15.37 -15.70 17.30
C ASP A 509 -16.29 -16.88 17.01
N TYR A 510 -17.62 -16.65 17.11
CA TYR A 510 -18.63 -17.70 16.93
C TYR A 510 -19.74 -17.24 15.99
#